data_77d6bad4773bf440c0b1fdb3b3bc2172
#
_entry.id   77d6bad4773bf440c0b1fdb3b3bc2172
#
_cell.length_a   1.000
_cell.length_b   1.000
_cell.length_c   1.000
_cell.angle_alpha   90.00
_cell.angle_beta   90.00
_cell.angle_gamma   90.00
#
_symmetry.space_group_name_H-M   'P 1'
#
loop_
_entity.id
_entity.type
_entity.pdbx_description
1 polymer ?
#
loop_
_entity_poly.entity_id
_entity_poly.type
_entity_poly.pdbx_seq_one_letter_code
_entity_poly.pdbx_strand_id
1 'polypeptide(L)'
;MKPEVREAYLNYDLSQMDFGILLNAFNEAREIDKGIFVEFGTGMGVAGRMMIPQLKDEWFYTVDPFKPYGKGDIEPWEGVNQNMLKGADFYLKEEDTTIKTLSELAAEAGCNFVHERMADYEFIHRTNEKFKFVYVDSDHTFQHVQHLCRIMILNDQIVDGGMIVFDDVSCYDHPTVDGFLQRNNYIKVEQGDFKISYRRGLDNALGFFV
;
A
#
# COMPACT_ATOMS: atom_id res chain seq x y z
N MET A 1 7.00 18.93 -10.30
CA MET A 1 5.85 18.99 -9.36
C MET A 1 5.34 20.41 -9.34
N LYS A 2 4.06 20.63 -9.66
CA LYS A 2 3.46 21.98 -9.64
C LYS A 2 3.52 22.55 -8.22
N PRO A 3 3.75 23.87 -8.04
CA PRO A 3 3.91 24.48 -6.71
C PRO A 3 2.76 24.20 -5.75
N GLU A 4 1.52 24.21 -6.23
CA GLU A 4 0.32 23.92 -5.45
C GLU A 4 0.25 22.48 -4.92
N VAL A 5 0.80 21.52 -5.66
CA VAL A 5 0.91 20.13 -5.23
C VAL A 5 1.97 20.01 -4.14
N ARG A 6 3.09 20.71 -4.30
CA ARG A 6 4.16 20.76 -3.30
C ARG A 6 3.69 21.39 -1.98
N GLU A 7 2.86 22.43 -2.06
CA GLU A 7 2.35 23.15 -0.90
C GLU A 7 1.33 22.31 -0.10
N ALA A 8 0.49 21.52 -0.78
CA ALA A 8 -0.41 20.57 -0.15
C ALA A 8 0.37 19.46 0.61
N TYR A 9 1.55 19.06 0.12
CA TYR A 9 2.44 18.12 0.80
C TYR A 9 3.18 18.73 1.98
N LEU A 10 3.61 19.99 1.87
CA LEU A 10 4.36 20.67 2.93
C LEU A 10 3.51 20.99 4.18
N ASN A 11 2.19 21.01 4.03
CA ASN A 11 1.27 21.21 5.15
C ASN A 11 0.91 19.91 5.88
N TYR A 12 1.24 18.73 5.31
CA TYR A 12 1.25 17.47 6.02
C TYR A 12 2.66 17.27 6.60
N ASP A 13 2.75 17.17 7.91
CA ASP A 13 4.02 16.80 8.54
C ASP A 13 4.33 15.33 8.27
N LEU A 14 4.89 15.09 7.09
CA LEU A 14 5.23 13.75 6.59
C LEU A 14 6.22 13.03 7.52
N SER A 15 6.95 13.78 8.37
CA SER A 15 7.87 13.19 9.36
C SER A 15 7.13 12.49 10.49
N GLN A 16 5.88 12.89 10.76
CA GLN A 16 5.04 12.28 11.80
C GLN A 16 4.32 11.01 11.34
N MET A 17 4.32 10.71 10.03
CA MET A 17 3.58 9.58 9.46
C MET A 17 4.49 8.45 8.94
N ASP A 18 5.74 8.43 9.37
CA ASP A 18 6.73 7.38 9.01
C ASP A 18 6.89 7.14 7.50
N PHE A 19 6.69 8.17 6.66
CA PHE A 19 6.87 8.02 5.21
C PHE A 19 8.30 7.65 4.81
N GLY A 20 9.28 7.87 5.70
CA GLY A 20 10.65 7.37 5.52
C GLY A 20 10.67 5.85 5.37
N ILE A 21 9.91 5.11 6.19
CA ILE A 21 9.81 3.65 6.14
C ILE A 21 9.22 3.20 4.79
N LEU A 22 8.16 3.87 4.33
CA LEU A 22 7.55 3.60 3.02
C LEU A 22 8.56 3.79 1.89
N LEU A 23 9.25 4.93 1.87
CA LEU A 23 10.21 5.25 0.81
C LEU A 23 11.47 4.38 0.84
N ASN A 24 11.96 3.98 2.03
CA ASN A 24 13.08 3.06 2.16
C ASN A 24 12.71 1.69 1.55
N ALA A 25 11.57 1.13 1.95
CA ALA A 25 11.09 -0.14 1.41
C ALA A 25 10.82 -0.07 -0.11
N PHE A 26 10.23 1.04 -0.57
CA PHE A 26 10.01 1.28 -1.99
C PHE A 26 11.32 1.33 -2.78
N ASN A 27 12.35 2.03 -2.28
CA ASN A 27 13.64 2.13 -2.93
C ASN A 27 14.36 0.77 -2.98
N GLU A 28 14.26 -0.04 -1.93
CA GLU A 28 14.78 -1.42 -1.95
C GLU A 28 14.07 -2.26 -3.01
N ALA A 29 12.75 -2.17 -3.11
CA ALA A 29 11.97 -2.92 -4.09
C ALA A 29 12.27 -2.52 -5.54
N ARG A 30 12.73 -1.28 -5.80
CA ARG A 30 13.13 -0.82 -7.15
C ARG A 30 14.34 -1.55 -7.70
N GLU A 31 15.18 -2.10 -6.83
CA GLU A 31 16.37 -2.89 -7.23
C GLU A 31 15.99 -4.32 -7.66
N ILE A 32 14.72 -4.71 -7.60
CA ILE A 32 14.23 -6.02 -7.98
C ILE A 32 13.74 -5.98 -9.43
N ASP A 33 14.29 -6.85 -10.27
CA ASP A 33 14.04 -6.85 -11.73
C ASP A 33 12.60 -7.25 -12.11
N LYS A 34 11.92 -8.05 -11.28
CA LYS A 34 10.63 -8.65 -11.63
C LYS A 34 9.56 -8.30 -10.61
N GLY A 35 8.35 -8.18 -11.10
CA GLY A 35 7.16 -7.87 -10.28
C GLY A 35 6.69 -6.43 -10.47
N ILE A 36 5.53 -6.14 -9.92
CA ILE A 36 4.89 -4.84 -9.98
C ILE A 36 4.89 -4.16 -8.61
N PHE A 37 4.64 -2.86 -8.61
CA PHE A 37 4.31 -2.08 -7.42
C PHE A 37 2.79 -2.03 -7.28
N VAL A 38 2.29 -2.24 -6.07
CA VAL A 38 0.85 -2.13 -5.78
C VAL A 38 0.60 -1.36 -4.48
N GLU A 39 -0.41 -0.50 -4.50
CA GLU A 39 -0.97 0.23 -3.36
C GLU A 39 -2.41 -0.23 -3.16
N PHE A 40 -2.73 -0.74 -1.99
CA PHE A 40 -4.08 -1.06 -1.54
C PHE A 40 -4.59 0.06 -0.65
N GLY A 41 -5.72 0.70 -1.05
CA GLY A 41 -6.22 1.90 -0.42
C GLY A 41 -5.60 3.18 -1.01
N THR A 42 -6.00 3.54 -2.21
CA THR A 42 -5.46 4.71 -2.92
C THR A 42 -5.83 6.03 -2.23
N GLY A 43 -7.04 6.13 -1.72
CA GLY A 43 -7.55 7.33 -1.07
C GLY A 43 -7.29 8.61 -1.87
N MET A 44 -6.60 9.56 -1.26
CA MET A 44 -6.18 10.82 -1.93
C MET A 44 -4.90 10.66 -2.77
N GLY A 45 -4.35 9.45 -2.87
CA GLY A 45 -3.18 9.15 -3.68
C GLY A 45 -1.86 9.71 -3.14
N VAL A 46 -1.73 9.89 -1.83
CA VAL A 46 -0.54 10.51 -1.21
C VAL A 46 0.70 9.66 -1.51
N ALA A 47 0.66 8.36 -1.23
CA ALA A 47 1.78 7.47 -1.46
C ALA A 47 2.08 7.32 -2.96
N GLY A 48 1.06 7.14 -3.80
CA GLY A 48 1.21 7.09 -5.26
C GLY A 48 1.92 8.33 -5.84
N ARG A 49 1.56 9.53 -5.35
CA ARG A 49 2.22 10.79 -5.77
C ARG A 49 3.70 10.85 -5.39
N MET A 50 4.11 10.17 -4.31
CA MET A 50 5.51 10.12 -3.89
C MET A 50 6.31 9.08 -4.68
N MET A 51 5.69 7.95 -5.03
CA MET A 51 6.34 6.81 -5.66
C MET A 51 6.38 6.90 -7.20
N ILE A 52 5.25 7.17 -7.84
CA ILE A 52 5.10 7.16 -9.31
C ILE A 52 6.15 8.03 -10.03
N PRO A 53 6.48 9.27 -9.58
CA PRO A 53 7.49 10.09 -10.26
C PRO A 53 8.91 9.50 -10.30
N GLN A 54 9.15 8.44 -9.55
CA GLN A 54 10.45 7.76 -9.46
C GLN A 54 10.49 6.47 -10.29
N LEU A 55 9.36 6.09 -10.92
CA LEU A 55 9.22 4.86 -11.70
C LEU A 55 9.29 5.16 -13.20
N LYS A 56 10.20 4.51 -13.90
CA LYS A 56 10.31 4.55 -15.35
C LYS A 56 10.25 3.13 -15.89
N ASP A 57 9.39 2.93 -16.89
CA ASP A 57 9.15 1.62 -17.52
C ASP A 57 8.64 0.53 -16.56
N GLU A 58 8.19 0.91 -15.38
CA GLU A 58 7.66 0.04 -14.32
C GLU A 58 6.13 0.04 -14.30
N TRP A 59 5.53 -0.98 -13.70
CA TRP A 59 4.10 -1.08 -13.47
C TRP A 59 3.76 -0.68 -12.04
N PHE A 60 2.82 0.27 -11.91
CA PHE A 60 2.27 0.71 -10.64
C PHE A 60 0.75 0.58 -10.64
N TYR A 61 0.24 -0.26 -9.76
CA TYR A 61 -1.19 -0.48 -9.57
C TYR A 61 -1.67 0.23 -8.31
N THR A 62 -2.82 0.90 -8.41
CA THR A 62 -3.60 1.32 -7.25
C THR A 62 -4.92 0.58 -7.23
N VAL A 63 -5.32 0.09 -6.05
CA VAL A 63 -6.52 -0.70 -5.87
C VAL A 63 -7.36 -0.09 -4.77
N ASP A 64 -8.54 0.43 -5.12
CA ASP A 64 -9.44 1.08 -4.17
C ASP A 64 -10.88 0.99 -4.70
N PRO A 65 -11.85 0.50 -3.93
CA PRO A 65 -13.23 0.46 -4.36
C PRO A 65 -13.88 1.87 -4.44
N PHE A 66 -13.26 2.89 -3.86
CA PHE A 66 -13.79 4.25 -3.72
C PHE A 66 -15.26 4.26 -3.29
N LYS A 67 -15.58 3.42 -2.33
CA LYS A 67 -16.92 3.31 -1.75
C LYS A 67 -16.97 4.13 -0.47
N PRO A 68 -18.11 4.82 -0.22
CA PRO A 68 -18.33 5.36 1.11
C PRO A 68 -18.31 4.21 2.10
N TYR A 69 -17.61 4.40 3.21
CA TYR A 69 -17.68 3.47 4.33
C TYR A 69 -19.14 3.29 4.74
N GLY A 70 -19.62 2.05 4.81
CA GLY A 70 -21.00 1.73 5.20
C GLY A 70 -21.27 2.17 6.64
N LYS A 71 -22.54 2.46 6.96
CA LYS A 71 -22.96 2.62 8.35
C LYS A 71 -22.75 1.30 9.08
N GLY A 72 -21.68 1.17 9.84
CA GLY A 72 -21.31 -0.06 10.54
C GLY A 72 -19.88 -0.52 10.28
N ASP A 73 -19.23 -0.03 9.22
CA ASP A 73 -17.84 -0.40 8.91
C ASP A 73 -16.84 0.46 9.71
N ILE A 74 -17.30 1.56 10.30
CA ILE A 74 -16.52 2.39 11.20
C ILE A 74 -17.35 2.63 12.44
N GLU A 75 -16.95 2.07 13.59
CA GLU A 75 -17.31 2.68 14.87
C GLU A 75 -16.75 4.12 14.85
N PRO A 76 -17.51 5.13 15.24
CA PRO A 76 -17.02 6.51 15.23
C PRO A 76 -15.82 6.59 16.18
N TRP A 77 -14.64 6.54 15.63
CA TRP A 77 -13.44 6.96 16.35
C TRP A 77 -13.64 8.41 16.73
N GLU A 78 -13.34 8.75 17.97
CA GLU A 78 -13.15 10.15 18.34
C GLU A 78 -11.96 10.66 17.51
N GLY A 79 -12.24 11.33 16.40
CA GLY A 79 -11.24 11.82 15.46
C GLY A 79 -11.47 11.44 13.99
N VAL A 80 -12.47 10.63 13.66
CA VAL A 80 -12.88 10.42 12.26
C VAL A 80 -13.21 11.77 11.65
N ASN A 81 -12.38 12.19 10.71
CA ASN A 81 -12.63 13.42 9.97
C ASN A 81 -14.04 13.34 9.35
N GLN A 82 -14.91 14.30 9.67
CA GLN A 82 -16.29 14.35 9.16
C GLN A 82 -16.33 14.30 7.61
N ASN A 83 -15.20 14.51 6.95
CA ASN A 83 -15.05 14.33 5.52
C ASN A 83 -15.20 12.87 5.07
N MET A 84 -14.92 11.88 5.90
CA MET A 84 -15.11 10.46 5.60
C MET A 84 -16.59 10.03 5.59
N LEU A 85 -17.48 10.85 6.15
CA LEU A 85 -18.93 10.62 6.16
C LEU A 85 -19.65 11.28 4.97
N LYS A 86 -18.91 11.81 4.00
CA LYS A 86 -19.49 12.42 2.80
C LYS A 86 -20.09 11.35 1.89
N GLY A 87 -21.20 11.70 1.22
CA GLY A 87 -21.96 10.78 0.39
C GLY A 87 -21.20 10.28 -0.85
N ALA A 88 -21.80 9.34 -1.57
CA ALA A 88 -21.22 8.67 -2.74
C ALA A 88 -20.62 9.64 -3.79
N ASP A 89 -21.26 10.78 -4.03
CA ASP A 89 -20.79 11.80 -5.00
C ASP A 89 -19.44 12.40 -4.62
N PHE A 90 -19.12 12.49 -3.32
CA PHE A 90 -17.82 12.97 -2.87
C PHE A 90 -16.71 11.99 -3.24
N TYR A 91 -16.93 10.71 -2.96
CA TYR A 91 -15.94 9.67 -3.27
C TYR A 91 -15.69 9.51 -4.77
N LEU A 92 -16.72 9.61 -5.59
CA LEU A 92 -16.57 9.59 -7.05
C LEU A 92 -15.73 10.76 -7.55
N LYS A 93 -15.95 11.97 -6.99
CA LYS A 93 -15.18 13.14 -7.37
C LYS A 93 -13.73 13.06 -6.88
N GLU A 94 -13.48 12.51 -5.71
CA GLU A 94 -12.12 12.26 -5.19
C GLU A 94 -11.42 11.22 -6.06
N GLU A 95 -12.09 10.12 -6.43
CA GLU A 95 -11.56 9.13 -7.35
C GLU A 95 -11.12 9.79 -8.66
N ASP A 96 -12.00 10.50 -9.35
CA ASP A 96 -11.70 11.14 -10.63
C ASP A 96 -10.49 12.08 -10.52
N THR A 97 -10.43 12.88 -9.44
CA THR A 97 -9.35 13.85 -9.21
C THR A 97 -8.04 13.13 -8.90
N THR A 98 -8.06 12.13 -8.04
CA THR A 98 -6.88 11.37 -7.64
C THR A 98 -6.32 10.59 -8.83
N ILE A 99 -7.16 9.81 -9.50
CA ILE A 99 -6.73 8.95 -10.61
C ILE A 99 -6.22 9.78 -11.78
N LYS A 100 -6.87 10.91 -12.10
CA LYS A 100 -6.35 11.85 -13.10
C LYS A 100 -4.96 12.35 -12.74
N THR A 101 -4.75 12.79 -11.48
CA THR A 101 -3.45 13.30 -11.04
C THR A 101 -2.37 12.21 -11.11
N LEU A 102 -2.66 11.01 -10.64
CA LEU A 102 -1.71 9.89 -10.68
C LEU A 102 -1.38 9.48 -12.12
N SER A 103 -2.38 9.49 -13.01
CA SER A 103 -2.18 9.21 -14.44
C SER A 103 -1.28 10.25 -15.13
N GLU A 104 -1.46 11.53 -14.80
CA GLU A 104 -0.61 12.60 -15.33
C GLU A 104 0.83 12.44 -14.85
N LEU A 105 1.05 12.17 -13.56
CA LEU A 105 2.38 11.90 -13.00
C LEU A 105 3.03 10.67 -13.63
N ALA A 106 2.28 9.62 -13.85
CA ALA A 106 2.77 8.40 -14.48
C ALA A 106 3.18 8.63 -15.92
N ALA A 107 2.39 9.38 -16.69
CA ALA A 107 2.73 9.74 -18.05
C ALA A 107 4.01 10.60 -18.13
N GLU A 108 4.19 11.54 -17.20
CA GLU A 108 5.40 12.35 -17.09
C GLU A 108 6.64 11.53 -16.73
N ALA A 109 6.48 10.51 -15.86
CA ALA A 109 7.57 9.63 -15.43
C ALA A 109 7.89 8.51 -16.42
N GLY A 110 6.98 8.18 -17.33
CA GLY A 110 7.07 6.98 -18.18
C GLY A 110 6.72 5.70 -17.41
N CYS A 111 5.88 5.79 -16.39
CA CYS A 111 5.37 4.67 -15.59
C CYS A 111 4.09 4.10 -16.21
N ASN A 112 3.92 2.78 -16.20
CA ASN A 112 2.69 2.11 -16.60
C ASN A 112 1.72 2.09 -15.42
N PHE A 113 0.79 3.03 -15.37
CA PHE A 113 -0.15 3.19 -14.27
C PHE A 113 -1.48 2.49 -14.56
N VAL A 114 -1.96 1.73 -13.57
CA VAL A 114 -3.28 1.06 -13.62
C VAL A 114 -4.03 1.36 -12.32
N HIS A 115 -5.29 1.75 -12.46
CA HIS A 115 -6.22 1.83 -11.34
C HIS A 115 -7.27 0.74 -11.45
N GLU A 116 -7.40 -0.06 -10.38
CA GLU A 116 -8.40 -1.11 -10.24
C GLU A 116 -9.45 -0.70 -9.20
N ARG A 117 -10.69 -0.47 -9.68
CA ARG A 117 -11.80 -0.07 -8.82
C ARG A 117 -12.48 -1.28 -8.20
N MET A 118 -11.79 -1.90 -7.23
CA MET A 118 -12.29 -3.07 -6.50
C MET A 118 -11.65 -3.17 -5.13
N ALA A 119 -12.13 -4.09 -4.30
CA ALA A 119 -11.48 -4.37 -3.04
C ALA A 119 -10.14 -5.10 -3.27
N ASP A 120 -9.17 -4.88 -2.38
CA ASP A 120 -7.83 -5.46 -2.44
C ASP A 120 -7.83 -7.00 -2.47
N TYR A 121 -8.61 -7.66 -1.59
CA TYR A 121 -8.75 -9.12 -1.61
C TYR A 121 -9.34 -9.63 -2.94
N GLU A 122 -10.22 -8.88 -3.57
CA GLU A 122 -10.81 -9.21 -4.87
C GLU A 122 -9.75 -9.12 -5.98
N PHE A 123 -8.93 -8.07 -5.95
CA PHE A 123 -7.80 -7.91 -6.86
C PHE A 123 -6.80 -9.06 -6.72
N ILE A 124 -6.37 -9.36 -5.48
CA ILE A 124 -5.41 -10.43 -5.21
C ILE A 124 -5.90 -11.80 -5.73
N HIS A 125 -7.20 -12.08 -5.62
CA HIS A 125 -7.77 -13.33 -6.15
C HIS A 125 -7.86 -13.38 -7.67
N ARG A 126 -7.93 -12.25 -8.34
CA ARG A 126 -8.09 -12.17 -9.81
C ARG A 126 -6.78 -12.00 -10.56
N THR A 127 -5.79 -11.41 -9.92
CA THR A 127 -4.51 -11.14 -10.58
C THR A 127 -3.59 -12.35 -10.54
N ASN A 128 -2.81 -12.51 -11.61
CA ASN A 128 -1.67 -13.42 -11.67
C ASN A 128 -0.33 -12.69 -11.51
N GLU A 129 -0.38 -11.38 -11.27
CA GLU A 129 0.80 -10.56 -11.11
C GLU A 129 1.58 -10.95 -9.85
N LYS A 130 2.90 -10.84 -9.93
CA LYS A 130 3.79 -10.95 -8.79
C LYS A 130 4.17 -9.56 -8.34
N PHE A 131 4.22 -9.36 -7.03
CA PHE A 131 4.48 -8.07 -6.42
C PHE A 131 5.92 -7.99 -5.91
N LYS A 132 6.66 -6.99 -6.32
CA LYS A 132 7.94 -6.64 -5.71
C LYS A 132 7.78 -5.61 -4.58
N PHE A 133 6.66 -4.89 -4.59
CA PHE A 133 6.30 -3.96 -3.54
C PHE A 133 4.79 -3.94 -3.32
N VAL A 134 4.39 -3.99 -2.06
CA VAL A 134 3.00 -3.83 -1.63
C VAL A 134 2.94 -2.80 -0.51
N TYR A 135 2.11 -1.78 -0.70
CA TYR A 135 1.72 -0.86 0.36
C TYR A 135 0.27 -1.12 0.74
N VAL A 136 0.02 -1.43 2.00
CA VAL A 136 -1.31 -1.75 2.53
C VAL A 136 -1.77 -0.58 3.39
N ASP A 137 -2.66 0.23 2.82
CA ASP A 137 -3.29 1.42 3.41
C ASP A 137 -4.83 1.36 3.19
N SER A 138 -5.39 0.14 3.24
CA SER A 138 -6.80 -0.13 3.02
C SER A 138 -7.56 -0.26 4.35
N ASP A 139 -8.30 -1.33 4.58
CA ASP A 139 -8.97 -1.59 5.85
C ASP A 139 -7.95 -2.04 6.91
N HIS A 140 -7.83 -1.29 8.00
CA HIS A 140 -6.88 -1.52 9.09
C HIS A 140 -7.42 -2.46 10.18
N THR A 141 -8.54 -3.16 9.94
CA THR A 141 -8.99 -4.18 10.88
C THR A 141 -8.02 -5.38 10.88
N PHE A 142 -7.78 -5.93 12.07
CA PHE A 142 -6.91 -7.10 12.21
C PHE A 142 -7.30 -8.26 11.30
N GLN A 143 -8.60 -8.53 11.18
CA GLN A 143 -9.13 -9.60 10.33
C GLN A 143 -8.80 -9.38 8.85
N HIS A 144 -8.93 -8.14 8.39
CA HIS A 144 -8.63 -7.80 7.00
C HIS A 144 -7.14 -7.94 6.71
N VAL A 145 -6.28 -7.30 7.51
CA VAL A 145 -4.82 -7.35 7.34
C VAL A 145 -4.31 -8.79 7.38
N GLN A 146 -4.79 -9.60 8.34
CA GLN A 146 -4.41 -11.01 8.44
C GLN A 146 -4.87 -11.82 7.21
N HIS A 147 -6.10 -11.59 6.75
CA HIS A 147 -6.64 -12.27 5.58
C HIS A 147 -5.84 -11.94 4.32
N LEU A 148 -5.55 -10.66 4.11
CA LEU A 148 -4.76 -10.15 2.99
C LEU A 148 -3.36 -10.81 2.95
N CYS A 149 -2.65 -10.81 4.09
CA CYS A 149 -1.36 -11.48 4.23
C CYS A 149 -1.44 -12.97 3.85
N ARG A 150 -2.46 -13.67 4.37
CA ARG A 150 -2.63 -15.10 4.08
C ARG A 150 -2.83 -15.39 2.61
N ILE A 151 -3.67 -14.60 1.92
CA ILE A 151 -3.93 -14.81 0.49
C ILE A 151 -2.64 -14.54 -0.31
N MET A 152 -1.95 -13.43 -0.07
CA MET A 152 -0.71 -13.11 -0.78
C MET A 152 0.36 -14.20 -0.63
N ILE A 153 0.49 -14.77 0.60
CA ILE A 153 1.45 -15.84 0.88
C ILE A 153 1.02 -17.15 0.23
N LEU A 154 -0.24 -17.57 0.38
CA LEU A 154 -0.74 -18.82 -0.20
C LEU A 154 -0.68 -18.84 -1.73
N ASN A 155 -0.87 -17.69 -2.36
CA ASN A 155 -0.77 -17.53 -3.81
C ASN A 155 0.67 -17.24 -4.28
N ASP A 156 1.63 -17.23 -3.35
CA ASP A 156 3.04 -16.92 -3.65
C ASP A 156 3.20 -15.60 -4.46
N GLN A 157 2.43 -14.56 -4.10
CA GLN A 157 2.34 -13.35 -4.92
C GLN A 157 3.49 -12.37 -4.70
N ILE A 158 4.20 -12.44 -3.59
CA ILE A 158 5.36 -11.58 -3.34
C ILE A 158 6.60 -12.26 -3.93
N VAL A 159 7.39 -11.57 -4.73
CA VAL A 159 8.65 -12.10 -5.24
C VAL A 159 9.71 -12.21 -4.14
N ASP A 160 10.76 -13.01 -4.37
CA ASP A 160 11.89 -13.08 -3.46
C ASP A 160 12.56 -11.71 -3.28
N GLY A 161 12.79 -11.32 -2.04
CA GLY A 161 13.28 -9.99 -1.69
C GLY A 161 12.21 -8.90 -1.71
N GLY A 162 11.00 -9.20 -2.20
CA GLY A 162 9.89 -8.24 -2.28
C GLY A 162 9.49 -7.67 -0.93
N MET A 163 9.00 -6.43 -0.95
CA MET A 163 8.71 -5.64 0.23
C MET A 163 7.20 -5.49 0.46
N ILE A 164 6.78 -5.59 1.72
CA ILE A 164 5.42 -5.24 2.15
C ILE A 164 5.53 -4.14 3.20
N VAL A 165 4.76 -3.08 3.06
CA VAL A 165 4.63 -2.02 4.06
C VAL A 165 3.15 -1.95 4.49
N PHE A 166 2.91 -1.97 5.79
CA PHE A 166 1.59 -1.74 6.37
C PHE A 166 1.53 -0.35 6.99
N ASP A 167 0.41 0.33 6.76
CA ASP A 167 0.06 1.58 7.43
C ASP A 167 -0.73 1.33 8.72
N ASP A 168 -0.88 2.38 9.52
CA ASP A 168 -1.71 2.43 10.73
C ASP A 168 -1.53 1.24 11.69
N VAL A 169 -0.25 0.83 11.92
CA VAL A 169 0.10 -0.34 12.74
C VAL A 169 -0.43 -0.29 14.17
N SER A 170 -0.81 0.90 14.65
CA SER A 170 -1.46 1.09 15.95
C SER A 170 -2.94 0.65 15.95
N CYS A 171 -3.55 0.46 14.79
CA CYS A 171 -4.98 0.16 14.65
C CYS A 171 -5.30 -1.33 14.74
N TYR A 172 -4.29 -2.23 14.68
CA TYR A 172 -4.51 -3.68 14.73
C TYR A 172 -3.44 -4.42 15.55
N ASP A 173 -3.70 -5.70 15.85
CA ASP A 173 -2.75 -6.57 16.57
C ASP A 173 -1.57 -6.96 15.65
N HIS A 174 -0.66 -6.00 15.42
CA HIS A 174 0.52 -6.23 14.57
C HIS A 174 1.48 -7.31 15.10
N PRO A 175 1.65 -7.58 16.43
CA PRO A 175 2.46 -8.70 16.88
C PRO A 175 1.98 -10.06 16.36
N THR A 176 0.68 -10.25 16.20
CA THR A 176 0.15 -11.49 15.60
C THR A 176 0.44 -11.55 14.10
N VAL A 177 0.31 -10.44 13.38
CA VAL A 177 0.69 -10.33 11.95
C VAL A 177 2.19 -10.56 11.79
N ASP A 178 3.02 -9.92 12.61
CA ASP A 178 4.48 -10.07 12.66
C ASP A 178 4.87 -11.55 12.82
N GLY A 179 4.33 -12.21 13.84
CA GLY A 179 4.59 -13.64 14.06
C GLY A 179 4.14 -14.55 12.90
N PHE A 180 3.06 -14.20 12.21
CA PHE A 180 2.62 -14.93 11.02
C PHE A 180 3.58 -14.71 9.84
N LEU A 181 3.99 -13.49 9.56
CA LEU A 181 4.92 -13.16 8.48
C LEU A 181 6.29 -13.81 8.70
N GLN A 182 6.84 -13.73 9.91
CA GLN A 182 8.14 -14.35 10.25
C GLN A 182 8.13 -15.87 10.04
N ARG A 183 7.05 -16.57 10.41
CA ARG A 183 6.91 -18.02 10.17
C ARG A 183 6.82 -18.37 8.68
N ASN A 184 6.51 -17.41 7.82
CA ASN A 184 6.41 -17.58 6.38
C ASN A 184 7.58 -16.92 5.63
N ASN A 185 8.76 -16.85 6.26
CA ASN A 185 10.00 -16.35 5.68
C ASN A 185 9.99 -14.85 5.33
N TYR A 186 9.27 -14.04 6.11
CA TYR A 186 9.37 -12.58 6.00
C TYR A 186 10.17 -12.01 7.18
N ILE A 187 11.07 -11.11 6.88
CA ILE A 187 11.96 -10.45 7.83
C ILE A 187 11.44 -9.03 8.05
N LYS A 188 11.19 -8.68 9.31
CA LYS A 188 10.89 -7.29 9.67
C LYS A 188 12.12 -6.44 9.41
N VAL A 189 11.96 -5.38 8.63
CA VAL A 189 13.07 -4.47 8.24
C VAL A 189 13.06 -3.23 9.10
N GLU A 190 11.92 -2.53 9.18
CA GLU A 190 11.80 -1.27 9.90
C GLU A 190 10.41 -1.14 10.53
N GLN A 191 10.31 -0.47 11.66
CA GLN A 191 9.05 -0.19 12.35
C GLN A 191 9.10 1.19 13.00
N GLY A 192 8.07 1.98 12.73
CA GLY A 192 7.76 3.25 13.38
C GLY A 192 6.46 3.19 14.18
N ASP A 193 5.89 4.35 14.44
CA ASP A 193 4.62 4.48 15.17
C ASP A 193 3.41 4.18 14.27
N PHE A 194 3.52 4.50 12.98
CA PHE A 194 2.44 4.35 12.00
C PHE A 194 2.71 3.25 10.98
N LYS A 195 3.96 3.01 10.59
CA LYS A 195 4.31 2.08 9.52
C LYS A 195 5.29 1.01 9.96
N ILE A 196 5.15 -0.16 9.34
CA ILE A 196 6.06 -1.29 9.51
C ILE A 196 6.33 -1.93 8.15
N SER A 197 7.59 -2.29 7.90
CA SER A 197 8.01 -2.93 6.66
C SER A 197 8.58 -4.32 6.88
N TYR A 198 8.31 -5.21 5.92
CA TYR A 198 8.82 -6.57 5.87
C TYR A 198 9.41 -6.85 4.49
N ARG A 199 10.44 -7.70 4.48
CA ARG A 199 11.04 -8.24 3.26
C ARG A 199 10.83 -9.75 3.21
N ARG A 200 10.39 -10.27 2.08
CA ARG A 200 10.41 -11.71 1.82
C ARG A 200 11.86 -12.20 1.76
N GLY A 201 12.17 -13.25 2.51
CA GLY A 201 13.46 -13.94 2.43
C GLY A 201 13.67 -14.59 1.07
N LEU A 202 14.93 -14.83 0.72
CA LEU A 202 15.27 -15.57 -0.49
C LEU A 202 15.00 -17.06 -0.28
N ASP A 203 14.42 -17.75 -1.25
CA ASP A 203 14.09 -19.18 -1.15
C ASP A 203 15.32 -20.07 -0.88
N ASN A 204 16.52 -19.61 -1.22
CA ASN A 204 17.77 -20.32 -0.93
C ASN A 204 18.23 -20.25 0.54
N ALA A 205 17.56 -19.46 1.40
CA ALA A 205 17.91 -19.35 2.83
C ALA A 205 17.38 -20.51 3.69
N LEU A 206 16.45 -21.33 3.18
CA LEU A 206 15.90 -22.48 3.89
C LEU A 206 16.78 -23.75 3.84
N GLY A 207 17.95 -23.70 3.17
CA GLY A 207 18.84 -24.83 3.00
C GLY A 207 19.72 -25.19 4.21
N PHE A 208 19.63 -24.52 5.36
CA PHE A 208 20.56 -24.69 6.48
C PHE A 208 19.93 -24.92 7.87
N PHE A 209 18.70 -25.37 7.94
CA PHE A 209 18.15 -25.90 9.22
C PHE A 209 17.58 -27.30 9.01
N VAL A 210 18.47 -28.27 8.90
CA VAL A 210 18.22 -29.69 9.14
C VAL A 210 19.16 -30.14 10.27
#